data_16a406325298ac3257729c655aa0338c
#
_entry.id   16a406325298ac3257729c655aa0338c
#
_cell.length_a   1.000
_cell.length_b   1.000
_cell.length_c   1.000
_cell.angle_alpha   90.00
_cell.angle_beta   90.00
_cell.angle_gamma   90.00
#
_symmetry.space_group_name_H-M   'P 1'
#
loop_
_entity.id
_entity.type
_entity.pdbx_description
1 polymer ?
#
loop_
_entity_poly.entity_id
_entity_poly.type
_entity_poly.pdbx_seq_one_letter_code
_entity_poly.pdbx_strand_id
1 'polypeptide(L)'
;MKMIYLVPALASAFLFSTAAVAATGEYDNMCTMGLALEKKVETDCSINAEIGGKTYCFGNEEAKTLFMKDPEGNLAKADAFYSDNQ
;
A
#
# COMPACT_ATOMS: atom_id res chain seq x y z
N MET A 1 36.37 20.03 -28.40
CA MET A 1 36.11 19.82 -28.19
C MET A 1 35.54 19.41 -27.29
N LYS A 2 35.27 19.25 -27.03
CA LYS A 2 34.86 18.95 -26.39
C LYS A 2 34.10 18.58 -25.61
N MET A 3 33.85 18.54 -25.33
CA MET A 3 33.28 18.25 -24.72
C MET A 3 32.60 17.88 -23.95
N ILE A 4 32.31 17.74 -23.63
CA ILE A 4 31.77 17.43 -23.07
C ILE A 4 31.10 17.07 -22.24
N TYR A 5 30.98 17.03 -22.01
CA TYR A 5 30.45 16.73 -21.32
C TYR A 5 29.76 16.33 -20.50
N LEU A 6 29.59 16.22 -20.22
CA LEU A 6 29.08 15.89 -19.64
C LEU A 6 28.37 15.52 -18.86
N VAL A 7 28.21 15.40 -18.71
CA VAL A 7 27.63 15.13 -18.12
C VAL A 7 27.00 14.79 -17.35
N PRO A 8 27.00 14.74 -17.26
CA PRO A 8 26.39 14.46 -16.48
C PRO A 8 25.70 14.19 -15.67
N ALA A 9 25.63 14.12 -15.44
CA ALA A 9 25.05 13.97 -14.81
C ALA A 9 24.33 13.65 -14.13
N LEU A 10 24.23 13.56 -13.84
CA LEU A 10 23.59 13.38 -13.25
C LEU A 10 22.87 12.99 -12.62
N ALA A 11 22.80 12.85 -12.42
CA ALA A 11 22.17 12.61 -11.91
C ALA A 11 21.58 12.27 -11.19
N SER A 12 21.56 12.24 -10.87
CA SER A 12 21.04 12.07 -10.23
C SER A 12 20.35 11.75 -9.55
N ALA A 13 20.29 11.71 -9.43
CA ALA A 13 19.71 11.55 -8.85
C ALA A 13 19.01 11.08 -8.14
N PHE A 14 19.07 11.09 -8.02
CA PHE A 14 18.51 10.75 -7.48
C PHE A 14 17.89 10.22 -6.73
N LEU A 15 17.96 10.17 -6.64
CA LEU A 15 17.58 9.82 -6.12
C LEU A 15 16.85 9.57 -5.38
N PHE A 16 16.83 9.62 -5.22
CA PHE A 16 16.20 9.61 -4.68
C PHE A 16 15.57 9.27 -4.00
N SER A 17 15.59 9.32 -4.03
CA SER A 17 15.15 9.07 -3.56
C SER A 17 14.54 8.83 -2.87
N THR A 18 14.41 9.04 -2.73
CA THR A 18 13.90 8.83 -2.16
C THR A 18 13.19 8.12 -1.56
N ALA A 19 13.16 8.13 -1.79
CA ALA A 19 12.53 7.11 -1.41
C ALA A 19 12.06 6.64 -0.08
N ALA A 20 11.94 7.25 0.82
CA ALA A 20 11.52 6.82 2.13
C ALA A 20 10.04 7.04 2.37
N VAL A 21 9.29 7.11 1.30
CA VAL A 21 7.86 7.39 1.41
C VAL A 21 7.13 6.13 1.81
N ALA A 22 6.28 6.21 2.83
CA ALA A 22 5.43 5.10 3.21
C ALA A 22 4.45 4.78 2.08
N ALA A 23 4.09 3.52 1.95
CA ALA A 23 3.13 3.11 0.94
C ALA A 23 1.77 3.75 1.23
N THR A 24 1.05 4.05 0.18
CA THR A 24 -0.31 4.55 0.28
C THR A 24 -1.24 3.48 -0.26
N GLY A 25 -2.20 3.08 0.54
CA GLY A 25 -3.08 1.99 0.18
C GLY A 25 -4.52 2.40 0.07
N GLU A 26 -5.33 1.43 -0.34
CA GLU A 26 -6.76 1.62 -0.42
C GLU A 26 -7.34 1.84 0.97
N TYR A 27 -8.53 2.42 1.02
CA TYR A 27 -9.29 2.63 2.26
C TYR A 27 -8.54 3.52 3.25
N ASP A 28 -7.82 4.55 2.75
CA ASP A 28 -7.08 5.48 3.60
C ASP A 28 -6.10 4.76 4.51
N ASN A 29 -5.43 3.74 4.00
CA ASN A 29 -4.44 2.94 4.72
C ASN A 29 -5.03 2.16 5.90
N MET A 30 -6.34 1.98 5.94
CA MET A 30 -6.92 1.14 6.99
C MET A 30 -6.61 -0.32 6.74
N CYS A 31 -6.54 -1.08 7.83
CA CYS A 31 -6.31 -2.51 7.74
C CYS A 31 -7.45 -3.17 6.97
N THR A 32 -7.14 -3.72 5.81
CA THR A 32 -8.17 -4.29 4.95
C THR A 32 -8.86 -5.48 5.60
N MET A 33 -8.10 -6.32 6.32
CA MET A 33 -8.72 -7.42 7.04
C MET A 33 -9.60 -6.92 8.18
N GLY A 34 -9.16 -5.84 8.83
CA GLY A 34 -10.00 -5.23 9.86
C GLY A 34 -11.34 -4.79 9.30
N LEU A 35 -11.32 -4.14 8.13
CA LEU A 35 -12.56 -3.72 7.50
C LEU A 35 -13.45 -4.91 7.17
N ALA A 36 -12.86 -6.03 6.72
CA ALA A 36 -13.63 -7.23 6.44
C ALA A 36 -14.29 -7.77 7.70
N LEU A 37 -13.72 -7.47 8.87
CA LEU A 37 -14.28 -7.85 10.16
C LEU A 37 -15.09 -6.71 10.79
N GLU A 38 -15.40 -5.68 10.00
CA GLU A 38 -16.20 -4.53 10.41
C GLU A 38 -15.53 -3.72 11.52
N LYS A 39 -14.22 -3.53 11.37
CA LYS A 39 -13.43 -2.73 12.29
C LYS A 39 -12.59 -1.73 11.52
N LYS A 40 -12.45 -0.54 12.09
CA LYS A 40 -11.61 0.49 11.52
C LYS A 40 -10.29 0.53 12.27
N VAL A 41 -9.24 0.01 11.65
CA VAL A 41 -7.90 -0.05 12.25
C VAL A 41 -6.95 0.69 11.33
N GLU A 42 -6.39 1.78 11.80
CA GLU A 42 -5.44 2.56 11.02
C GLU A 42 -4.09 1.86 10.98
N THR A 43 -3.41 2.01 9.84
CA THR A 43 -2.07 1.42 9.68
C THR A 43 -1.16 2.45 9.03
N ASP A 44 0.15 2.17 9.08
CA ASP A 44 1.12 2.95 8.31
C ASP A 44 1.41 2.30 6.97
N CYS A 45 0.69 1.23 6.64
CA CYS A 45 0.81 0.49 5.39
C CYS A 45 2.20 -0.11 5.14
N SER A 46 2.98 -0.30 6.20
CA SER A 46 4.27 -0.98 6.05
C SER A 46 4.08 -2.45 5.74
N ILE A 47 2.97 -3.03 6.20
CA ILE A 47 2.58 -4.40 5.86
C ILE A 47 1.46 -4.30 4.85
N ASN A 48 1.70 -4.79 3.64
CA ASN A 48 0.74 -4.60 2.58
C ASN A 48 0.84 -5.71 1.55
N ALA A 49 -0.10 -5.72 0.62
CA ALA A 49 -0.10 -6.64 -0.51
C ALA A 49 -0.71 -5.93 -1.70
N GLU A 50 -0.20 -6.25 -2.89
CA GLU A 50 -0.79 -5.74 -4.12
C GLU A 50 -1.69 -6.80 -4.72
N ILE A 51 -2.92 -6.40 -5.01
CA ILE A 51 -3.92 -7.30 -5.58
C ILE A 51 -4.62 -6.51 -6.68
N GLY A 52 -4.54 -7.03 -7.91
CA GLY A 52 -5.19 -6.36 -9.03
C GLY A 52 -4.67 -4.95 -9.30
N GLY A 53 -3.39 -4.72 -9.01
CA GLY A 53 -2.78 -3.41 -9.26
C GLY A 53 -3.03 -2.39 -8.17
N LYS A 54 -3.69 -2.78 -7.08
CA LYS A 54 -3.97 -1.90 -5.95
C LYS A 54 -3.26 -2.39 -4.70
N THR A 55 -2.89 -1.46 -3.85
CA THR A 55 -2.18 -1.78 -2.62
C THR A 55 -3.16 -1.78 -1.45
N TYR A 56 -3.13 -2.87 -0.69
CA TYR A 56 -3.99 -3.03 0.49
C TYR A 56 -3.12 -3.15 1.72
N CYS A 57 -3.48 -2.41 2.77
CA CYS A 57 -2.69 -2.31 3.98
C CYS A 57 -3.21 -3.25 5.05
N PHE A 58 -2.32 -3.66 5.95
CA PHE A 58 -2.67 -4.55 7.05
C PHE A 58 -1.99 -4.07 8.31
N GLY A 59 -2.64 -4.27 9.44
CA GLY A 59 -2.09 -3.83 10.72
C GLY A 59 -0.98 -4.72 11.24
N ASN A 60 -0.95 -5.99 10.82
CA ASN A 60 0.09 -6.93 11.21
C ASN A 60 0.13 -8.07 10.22
N GLU A 61 1.13 -8.95 10.38
CA GLU A 61 1.30 -10.06 9.45
C GLU A 61 0.19 -11.08 9.55
N GLU A 62 -0.37 -11.25 10.73
CA GLU A 62 -1.46 -12.20 10.90
C GLU A 62 -2.69 -11.77 10.12
N ALA A 63 -2.98 -10.48 10.14
CA ALA A 63 -4.11 -9.95 9.38
C ALA A 63 -3.90 -10.18 7.89
N LYS A 64 -2.68 -9.95 7.40
CA LYS A 64 -2.37 -10.19 6.00
C LYS A 64 -2.54 -11.65 5.64
N THR A 65 -2.02 -12.55 6.48
CA THR A 65 -2.12 -13.98 6.23
C THR A 65 -3.58 -14.42 6.20
N LEU A 66 -4.37 -13.93 7.14
CA LEU A 66 -5.79 -14.27 7.19
C LEU A 66 -6.52 -13.76 5.95
N PHE A 67 -6.20 -12.53 5.54
CA PHE A 67 -6.82 -11.95 4.36
C PHE A 67 -6.53 -12.78 3.12
N MET A 68 -5.30 -13.24 2.98
CA MET A 68 -4.88 -13.94 1.78
C MET A 68 -5.42 -15.34 1.67
N LYS A 69 -6.12 -15.84 2.70
CA LYS A 69 -6.80 -17.12 2.60
C LYS A 69 -8.03 -17.05 1.70
N ASP A 70 -8.63 -15.88 1.59
CA ASP A 70 -9.78 -15.66 0.71
C ASP A 70 -9.80 -14.18 0.32
N PRO A 71 -8.86 -13.77 -0.55
CA PRO A 71 -8.74 -12.35 -0.86
C PRO A 71 -10.00 -11.76 -1.46
N GLU A 72 -10.65 -12.47 -2.37
CA GLU A 72 -11.84 -11.93 -3.03
C GLU A 72 -13.00 -11.76 -2.05
N GLY A 73 -13.25 -12.78 -1.23
CA GLY A 73 -14.31 -12.70 -0.26
C GLY A 73 -14.07 -11.65 0.79
N ASN A 74 -12.83 -11.58 1.29
CA ASN A 74 -12.48 -10.59 2.29
C ASN A 74 -12.52 -9.18 1.72
N LEU A 75 -12.11 -9.02 0.46
CA LEU A 75 -12.12 -7.71 -0.17
C LEU A 75 -13.55 -7.22 -0.37
N ALA A 76 -14.46 -8.12 -0.75
CA ALA A 76 -15.87 -7.74 -0.90
C ALA A 76 -16.44 -7.26 0.42
N LYS A 77 -16.11 -7.94 1.52
CA LYS A 77 -16.58 -7.53 2.84
C LYS A 77 -15.99 -6.20 3.27
N ALA A 78 -14.69 -6.03 3.03
CA ALA A 78 -14.01 -4.78 3.39
C ALA A 78 -14.62 -3.62 2.62
N ASP A 79 -14.83 -3.81 1.34
CA ASP A 79 -15.35 -2.75 0.48
C ASP A 79 -16.77 -2.35 0.91
N ALA A 80 -17.60 -3.32 1.22
CA ALA A 80 -18.96 -3.04 1.66
C ALA A 80 -18.97 -2.26 2.98
N PHE A 81 -18.14 -2.69 3.93
CA PHE A 81 -18.10 -2.00 5.22
C PHE A 81 -17.55 -0.59 5.08
N TYR A 82 -16.49 -0.44 4.29
CA TYR A 82 -15.88 0.88 4.10
C TYR A 82 -16.88 1.84 3.45
N SER A 83 -17.58 1.37 2.42
CA SER A 83 -18.57 2.21 1.72
C SER A 83 -19.71 2.61 2.64
N ASP A 84 -20.15 1.70 3.49
CA ASP A 84 -21.28 1.95 4.37
C ASP A 84 -20.92 2.86 5.54
N ASN A 85 -19.62 3.04 5.80
CA ASN A 85 -19.19 3.75 7.00
C ASN A 85 -18.30 4.95 6.67
N GLN A 86 -18.54 5.59 5.55
CA GLN A 86 -17.86 6.83 5.16
C GLN A 86 -18.36 8.07 5.89
#